data_cdcae5e25c5f1f58eff26b46acf6a043
#
_entry.id   cdcae5e25c5f1f58eff26b46acf6a043
#
_cell.length_a   1.000
_cell.length_b   1.000
_cell.length_c   1.000
_cell.angle_alpha   90.00
_cell.angle_beta   90.00
_cell.angle_gamma   90.00
#
_symmetry.space_group_name_H-M   'P 1'
#
loop_
_entity.id
_entity.type
_entity.pdbx_description
1 polymer ?
#
loop_
_entity_poly.entity_id
_entity_poly.type
_entity_poly.pdbx_seq_one_letter_code
_entity_poly.pdbx_strand_id
1 'polypeptide(L)'
;IIQMVKNSGAKRVYFASASPPVRFQNIYGIDMPATKELIAHKRTVSQIRKAIGADELIYQNLEDLKMAAHIGNPKIKKFEDSVFTGQYNVGTVTKEFLSRLEKSRLDSNR
;
A
#
# COMPACT_ATOMS: atom_id res chain seq x y z
N ILE A 1 -11.26 -13.45 2.82
CA ILE A 1 -12.18 -12.71 3.74
C ILE A 1 -13.43 -12.30 2.98
N ILE A 2 -13.37 -11.46 1.93
CA ILE A 2 -14.56 -10.95 1.20
C ILE A 2 -15.47 -12.10 0.70
N GLN A 3 -14.89 -13.14 0.08
CA GLN A 3 -15.65 -14.28 -0.38
C GLN A 3 -16.32 -15.04 0.78
N MET A 4 -15.66 -15.15 1.93
CA MET A 4 -16.25 -15.78 3.13
C MET A 4 -17.46 -15.02 3.62
N VAL A 5 -17.38 -13.66 3.64
CA VAL A 5 -18.50 -12.81 4.04
C VAL A 5 -19.67 -12.94 3.07
N LYS A 6 -19.41 -13.01 1.77
CA LYS A 6 -20.44 -13.27 0.75
C LYS A 6 -21.07 -14.65 0.92
N ASN A 7 -20.27 -15.68 1.16
CA ASN A 7 -20.76 -17.04 1.39
C ASN A 7 -21.63 -17.16 2.67
N SER A 8 -21.41 -16.25 3.64
CA SER A 8 -22.24 -16.17 4.86
C SER A 8 -23.57 -15.42 4.63
N GLY A 9 -23.89 -15.04 3.39
CA GLY A 9 -25.18 -14.45 3.03
C GLY A 9 -25.19 -12.92 2.90
N ALA A 10 -24.03 -12.24 2.96
CA ALA A 10 -23.97 -10.80 2.73
C ALA A 10 -24.37 -10.46 1.29
N LYS A 11 -25.32 -9.56 1.12
CA LYS A 11 -25.77 -9.08 -0.19
C LYS A 11 -24.75 -8.16 -0.86
N ARG A 12 -24.03 -7.36 -0.08
CA ARG A 12 -22.97 -6.46 -0.52
C ARG A 12 -21.85 -6.42 0.49
N VAL A 13 -20.61 -6.29 0.02
CA VAL A 13 -19.42 -6.20 0.87
C VAL A 13 -18.63 -4.96 0.45
N TYR A 14 -18.53 -4.00 1.35
CA TYR A 14 -17.71 -2.80 1.20
C TYR A 14 -16.42 -3.00 1.98
N PHE A 15 -15.30 -2.77 1.35
CA PHE A 15 -14.00 -2.87 1.99
C PHE A 15 -13.39 -1.48 2.14
N ALA A 16 -13.19 -1.04 3.37
CA ALA A 16 -12.54 0.24 3.68
C ALA A 16 -11.16 -0.01 4.28
N SER A 17 -10.16 0.65 3.73
CA SER A 17 -8.78 0.65 4.22
C SER A 17 -8.49 1.95 4.96
N ALA A 18 -7.96 1.85 6.18
CA ALA A 18 -7.46 3.00 6.94
C ALA A 18 -6.15 3.58 6.37
N SER A 19 -5.57 2.93 5.36
CA SER A 19 -4.33 3.32 4.70
C SER A 19 -4.60 3.66 3.24
N PRO A 20 -3.83 4.58 2.63
CA PRO A 20 -3.75 4.70 1.18
C PRO A 20 -3.26 3.41 0.50
N PRO A 21 -3.42 3.25 -0.81
CA PRO A 21 -2.92 2.08 -1.53
C PRO A 21 -1.40 1.95 -1.41
N VAL A 22 -0.90 0.84 -0.87
CA VAL A 22 0.53 0.53 -0.82
C VAL A 22 0.98 0.03 -2.19
N ARG A 23 1.83 0.82 -2.87
CA ARG A 23 2.22 0.61 -4.27
C ARG A 23 3.70 0.33 -4.46
N PHE A 24 4.53 0.71 -3.48
CA PHE A 24 5.98 0.68 -3.55
C PHE A 24 6.56 -0.04 -2.34
N GLN A 25 7.76 -0.58 -2.50
CA GLN A 25 8.45 -1.28 -1.43
C GLN A 25 9.01 -0.32 -0.39
N ASN A 26 9.04 -0.76 0.88
CA ASN A 26 9.79 -0.09 1.93
C ASN A 26 11.27 -0.45 1.84
N ILE A 27 12.16 0.52 2.13
CA ILE A 27 13.62 0.33 2.13
C ILE A 27 14.27 0.53 3.51
N TYR A 28 13.45 0.84 4.52
CA TYR A 28 13.91 1.21 5.87
C TYR A 28 13.80 0.06 6.88
N GLY A 29 13.75 -1.18 6.41
CA GLY A 29 13.78 -2.36 7.26
C GLY A 29 12.41 -2.96 7.59
N ILE A 30 11.31 -2.40 7.08
CA ILE A 30 10.00 -3.06 7.19
C ILE A 30 9.96 -4.23 6.21
N ASP A 31 9.68 -5.42 6.73
CA ASP A 31 9.50 -6.59 5.89
C ASP A 31 8.21 -6.47 5.08
N MET A 32 8.33 -6.59 3.78
CA MET A 32 7.23 -6.49 2.83
C MET A 32 7.43 -7.45 1.67
N PRO A 33 6.35 -7.92 1.04
CA PRO A 33 6.43 -8.66 -0.22
C PRO A 33 7.14 -7.86 -1.32
N ALA A 34 7.61 -8.53 -2.35
CA ALA A 34 8.13 -7.86 -3.54
C ALA A 34 7.06 -6.92 -4.14
N THR A 35 7.48 -5.82 -4.74
CA THR A 35 6.56 -4.77 -5.25
C THR A 35 5.48 -5.35 -6.17
N LYS A 36 5.84 -6.31 -7.03
CA LYS A 36 4.90 -6.95 -7.96
C LYS A 36 3.82 -7.80 -7.27
N GLU A 37 4.04 -8.21 -6.01
CA GLU A 37 3.08 -8.97 -5.21
C GLU A 37 2.07 -8.06 -4.50
N LEU A 38 2.36 -6.76 -4.41
CA LEU A 38 1.44 -5.79 -3.83
C LEU A 38 0.21 -5.66 -4.72
N ILE A 39 -0.98 -5.84 -4.15
CA ILE A 39 -2.22 -5.81 -4.93
C ILE A 39 -2.44 -4.46 -5.62
N ALA A 40 -1.95 -3.36 -5.05
CA ALA A 40 -2.11 -2.03 -5.60
C ALA A 40 -1.02 -1.66 -6.63
N HIS A 41 0.01 -2.53 -6.82
CA HIS A 41 1.06 -2.25 -7.79
C HIS A 41 0.49 -2.17 -9.22
N LYS A 42 0.69 -1.04 -9.88
CA LYS A 42 0.21 -0.77 -11.27
C LYS A 42 -1.28 -1.00 -11.49
N ARG A 43 -2.11 -0.94 -10.44
CA ARG A 43 -3.56 -1.10 -10.57
C ARG A 43 -4.28 0.15 -10.11
N THR A 44 -5.38 0.47 -10.79
CA THR A 44 -6.36 1.45 -10.33
C THR A 44 -7.19 0.89 -9.18
N VAL A 45 -7.82 1.76 -8.40
CA VAL A 45 -8.73 1.34 -7.31
C VAL A 45 -9.84 0.43 -7.83
N SER A 46 -10.39 0.72 -9.01
CA SER A 46 -11.41 -0.12 -9.64
C SER A 46 -10.90 -1.51 -9.99
N GLN A 47 -9.66 -1.62 -10.48
CA GLN A 47 -9.03 -2.92 -10.76
C GLN A 47 -8.77 -3.71 -9.48
N ILE A 48 -8.33 -3.02 -8.40
CA ILE A 48 -8.15 -3.66 -7.08
C ILE A 48 -9.48 -4.16 -6.56
N ARG A 49 -10.54 -3.32 -6.60
CA ARG A 49 -11.88 -3.69 -6.18
C ARG A 49 -12.37 -4.97 -6.85
N LYS A 50 -12.21 -5.05 -8.18
CA LYS A 50 -12.55 -6.27 -8.95
C LYS A 50 -11.71 -7.46 -8.52
N ALA A 51 -10.41 -7.28 -8.34
CA ALA A 51 -9.50 -8.37 -7.95
C ALA A 51 -9.81 -8.96 -6.58
N ILE A 52 -10.24 -8.15 -5.61
CA ILE A 52 -10.64 -8.61 -4.27
C ILE A 52 -12.10 -9.08 -4.20
N GLY A 53 -12.89 -8.83 -5.24
CA GLY A 53 -14.30 -9.22 -5.30
C GLY A 53 -15.22 -8.38 -4.42
N ALA A 54 -14.82 -7.19 -3.99
CA ALA A 54 -15.66 -6.29 -3.22
C ALA A 54 -16.68 -5.55 -4.11
N ASP A 55 -17.81 -5.20 -3.53
CA ASP A 55 -18.81 -4.36 -4.21
C ASP A 55 -18.34 -2.91 -4.22
N GLU A 56 -17.70 -2.44 -3.14
CA GLU A 56 -16.99 -1.16 -3.09
C GLU A 56 -15.65 -1.30 -2.37
N LEU A 57 -14.69 -0.44 -2.77
CA LEU A 57 -13.37 -0.33 -2.16
C LEU A 57 -13.08 1.13 -1.87
N ILE A 58 -12.85 1.45 -0.61
CA ILE A 58 -12.58 2.80 -0.11
C ILE A 58 -11.17 2.79 0.48
N TYR A 59 -10.29 3.64 -0.06
CA TYR A 59 -8.97 3.90 0.52
C TYR A 59 -8.95 5.24 1.25
N GLN A 60 -8.11 5.30 2.28
CA GLN A 60 -7.74 6.58 2.88
C GLN A 60 -7.03 7.47 1.85
N ASN A 61 -7.37 8.75 1.84
CA ASN A 61 -6.64 9.75 1.07
C ASN A 61 -5.29 10.05 1.74
N LEU A 62 -4.20 10.14 0.96
CA LEU A 62 -2.86 10.36 1.52
C LEU A 62 -2.71 11.74 2.16
N GLU A 63 -3.23 12.78 1.53
CA GLU A 63 -3.12 14.15 2.06
C GLU A 63 -3.96 14.33 3.34
N ASP A 64 -5.14 13.73 3.39
CA ASP A 64 -5.98 13.73 4.59
C ASP A 64 -5.31 12.96 5.73
N LEU A 65 -4.63 11.84 5.43
CA LEU A 65 -3.86 11.09 6.41
C LEU A 65 -2.71 11.91 6.99
N LYS A 66 -1.95 12.60 6.12
CA LYS A 66 -0.87 13.50 6.54
C LYS A 66 -1.40 14.65 7.39
N MET A 67 -2.51 15.25 6.98
CA MET A 67 -3.14 16.34 7.72
C MET A 67 -3.60 15.87 9.10
N ALA A 68 -4.25 14.72 9.21
CA ALA A 68 -4.67 14.15 10.48
C ALA A 68 -3.48 13.88 11.42
N ALA A 69 -2.38 13.32 10.88
CA ALA A 69 -1.16 13.10 11.65
C ALA A 69 -0.49 14.42 12.08
N HIS A 70 -0.52 15.45 11.22
CA HIS A 70 0.03 16.76 11.51
C HIS A 70 -0.73 17.48 12.63
N ILE A 71 -2.04 17.34 12.72
CA ILE A 71 -2.88 17.93 13.78
C ILE A 71 -2.40 17.46 15.17
N GLY A 72 -2.01 16.18 15.31
CA GLY A 72 -1.50 15.64 16.56
C GLY A 72 -0.12 16.17 16.97
N ASN A 73 0.70 16.60 16.01
CA ASN A 73 2.01 17.21 16.25
C ASN A 73 2.41 18.20 15.15
N PRO A 74 2.03 19.49 15.25
CA PRO A 74 2.30 20.50 14.23
C PRO A 74 3.79 20.77 13.96
N LYS A 75 4.69 20.32 14.83
CA LYS A 75 6.14 20.46 14.63
C LYS A 75 6.69 19.50 13.55
N ILE A 76 6.02 18.37 13.33
CA ILE A 76 6.40 17.41 12.30
C ILE A 76 5.85 17.88 10.96
N LYS A 77 6.76 18.24 10.05
CA LYS A 77 6.39 18.78 8.72
C LYS A 77 6.52 17.78 7.58
N LYS A 78 7.22 16.65 7.81
CA LYS A 78 7.47 15.61 6.80
C LYS A 78 7.17 14.24 7.39
N PHE A 79 6.60 13.39 6.56
CA PHE A 79 6.27 12.00 6.91
C PHE A 79 6.95 11.05 5.92
N GLU A 80 7.28 9.85 6.39
CA GLU A 80 7.71 8.77 5.52
C GLU A 80 6.49 8.18 4.80
N ASP A 81 6.38 8.43 3.51
CA ASP A 81 5.24 8.05 2.67
C ASP A 81 5.64 7.31 1.40
N SER A 82 6.91 6.84 1.34
CA SER A 82 7.47 6.23 0.14
C SER A 82 6.72 5.00 -0.35
N VAL A 83 6.11 4.22 0.54
CA VAL A 83 5.29 3.06 0.17
C VAL A 83 4.02 3.44 -0.61
N PHE A 84 3.57 4.68 -0.49
CA PHE A 84 2.43 5.23 -1.23
C PHE A 84 2.88 5.99 -2.48
N THR A 85 3.95 6.80 -2.37
CA THR A 85 4.38 7.76 -3.40
C THR A 85 5.52 7.24 -4.28
N GLY A 86 6.34 6.32 -3.78
CA GLY A 86 7.59 5.91 -4.41
C GLY A 86 8.73 6.94 -4.27
N GLN A 87 8.53 7.98 -3.46
CA GLN A 87 9.55 9.01 -3.17
C GLN A 87 10.26 8.66 -1.86
N TYR A 88 11.55 8.39 -1.94
CA TYR A 88 12.37 8.00 -0.80
C TYR A 88 13.15 9.20 -0.27
N ASN A 89 13.08 9.42 1.05
CA ASN A 89 13.59 10.64 1.69
C ASN A 89 15.06 10.56 2.09
N VAL A 90 15.73 9.41 1.94
CA VAL A 90 17.14 9.23 2.30
C VAL A 90 17.98 8.80 1.11
N GLY A 91 19.12 9.46 0.95
CA GLY A 91 20.16 9.11 0.00
C GLY A 91 19.72 9.07 -1.46
N THR A 92 20.58 8.56 -2.30
CA THR A 92 20.25 8.28 -3.70
C THR A 92 19.71 6.87 -3.82
N VAL A 93 18.39 6.72 -3.85
CA VAL A 93 17.75 5.42 -4.12
C VAL A 93 17.70 5.20 -5.63
N THR A 94 18.58 4.33 -6.13
CA THR A 94 18.66 4.04 -7.55
C THR A 94 17.70 2.93 -7.96
N LYS A 95 17.37 2.86 -9.25
CA LYS A 95 16.58 1.76 -9.81
C LYS A 95 17.26 0.40 -9.63
N GLU A 96 18.59 0.38 -9.69
CA GLU A 96 19.39 -0.83 -9.48
C GLU A 96 19.29 -1.34 -8.04
N PHE A 97 19.31 -0.42 -7.06
CA PHE A 97 19.12 -0.77 -5.65
C PHE A 97 17.74 -1.38 -5.44
N LEU A 98 16.67 -0.74 -5.94
CA LEU A 98 15.29 -1.25 -5.82
C LEU A 98 15.14 -2.61 -6.51
N SER A 99 15.74 -2.80 -7.66
CA SER A 99 15.71 -4.07 -8.39
C SER A 99 16.42 -5.20 -7.63
N ARG A 100 17.56 -4.92 -6.99
CA ARG A 100 18.26 -5.91 -6.14
C ARG A 100 17.44 -6.29 -4.92
N LEU A 101 16.85 -5.30 -4.26
CA LEU A 101 15.98 -5.54 -3.10
C LEU A 101 14.76 -6.38 -3.48
N GLU A 102 14.17 -6.13 -4.64
CA GLU A 102 13.04 -6.92 -5.14
C GLU A 102 13.42 -8.37 -5.43
N LYS A 103 14.56 -8.60 -6.06
CA LYS A 103 15.08 -9.97 -6.30
C LYS A 103 15.30 -10.72 -4.99
N SER A 104 15.95 -10.09 -4.03
CA SER A 104 16.21 -10.70 -2.71
C SER A 104 14.91 -11.12 -2.00
N ARG A 105 13.86 -10.33 -2.09
CA ARG A 105 12.55 -10.66 -1.52
C ARG A 105 11.83 -11.80 -2.25
N LEU A 106 12.01 -11.91 -3.55
CA LEU A 106 11.46 -13.03 -4.32
C LEU A 106 12.18 -14.34 -4.03
N ASP A 107 13.48 -14.28 -3.81
CA ASP A 107 14.29 -15.48 -3.52
C ASP A 107 14.06 -15.98 -2.09
N SER A 108 13.76 -15.09 -1.13
CA SER A 108 13.44 -15.46 0.26
C SER A 108 12.05 -16.09 0.42
N ASN A 109 11.16 -15.93 -0.57
CA ASN A 109 9.82 -16.50 -0.57
C ASN A 109 9.71 -17.84 -1.33
N ARG A 110 10.86 -18.43 -1.74
CA ARG A 110 10.96 -19.76 -2.35
C ARG A 110 11.48 -20.78 -1.33
#